data_f115a2ac3b0b5e622affa2c039f85381
#
_entry.id   f115a2ac3b0b5e622affa2c039f85381
#
_cell.length_a   1.000
_cell.length_b   1.000
_cell.length_c   1.000
_cell.angle_alpha   90.00
_cell.angle_beta   90.00
_cell.angle_gamma   90.00
#
_symmetry.space_group_name_H-M   'P 1'
#
loop_
_entity.id
_entity.type
_entity.pdbx_description
1 polymer ?
#
loop_
_entity_poly.entity_id
_entity_poly.type
_entity_poly.pdbx_seq_one_letter_code
_entity_poly.pdbx_strand_id
1 'polypeptide(L)' 'MTFYQLRKDILYQQDAGDYTSYGIDAFNSQSNVLIRSIPDISLEKELLKNLISLCNDLQLDIIHLDDVVDDFLS' A
#
# COMPACT_ATOMS: atom_id res chain seq x y z
N MET A 1 -6.52 13.97 8.49
CA MET A 1 -5.36 13.06 8.61
C MET A 1 -5.59 11.81 7.77
N THR A 2 -4.52 11.19 7.38
CA THR A 2 -4.56 9.98 6.55
C THR A 2 -4.01 8.81 7.34
N PHE A 3 -4.63 7.63 7.22
CA PHE A 3 -4.03 6.40 7.71
C PHE A 3 -3.93 5.39 6.56
N TYR A 4 -2.98 4.46 6.69
CA TYR A 4 -2.62 3.53 5.63
C TYR A 4 -2.84 2.11 6.10
N GLN A 5 -3.37 1.28 5.21
CA GLN A 5 -3.61 -0.13 5.49
C GLN A 5 -3.05 -1.00 4.38
N LEU A 6 -2.72 -2.22 4.74
CA LEU A 6 -2.27 -3.23 3.79
C LEU A 6 -3.44 -3.63 2.90
N ARG A 7 -3.21 -3.57 1.59
CA ARG A 7 -4.13 -4.08 0.60
C ARG A 7 -3.62 -5.44 0.10
N LYS A 8 -4.52 -6.40 0.02
CA LYS A 8 -4.22 -7.72 -0.49
C LYS A 8 -5.08 -7.98 -1.71
N ASP A 9 -4.46 -8.37 -2.82
CA ASP A 9 -5.14 -8.75 -4.05
C ASP A 9 -4.68 -10.12 -4.50
N ILE A 10 -5.60 -10.89 -5.06
CA ILE A 10 -5.28 -12.13 -5.74
C ILE A 10 -5.37 -11.85 -7.24
N LEU A 11 -4.23 -11.94 -7.91
CA LEU A 11 -4.08 -11.61 -9.31
C LEU A 11 -3.83 -12.87 -10.11
N TYR A 12 -4.10 -12.81 -11.40
CA TYR A 12 -3.89 -13.93 -12.30
C TYR A 12 -2.87 -13.54 -13.36
N GLN A 13 -1.93 -14.45 -13.59
CA GLN A 13 -0.96 -14.33 -14.68
C GLN A 13 -0.96 -15.64 -15.47
N GLN A 14 -1.03 -15.53 -16.77
CA GLN A 14 -1.25 -16.68 -17.65
C GLN A 14 -0.21 -17.79 -17.48
N ASP A 15 1.05 -17.41 -17.24
CA ASP A 15 2.15 -18.38 -17.11
C ASP A 15 2.34 -18.90 -15.69
N ALA A 16 1.89 -18.13 -14.68
CA ALA A 16 2.14 -18.44 -13.27
C ALA A 16 0.88 -18.86 -12.51
N GLY A 17 -0.33 -18.65 -13.08
CA GLY A 17 -1.58 -18.89 -12.39
C GLY A 17 -1.90 -17.77 -11.40
N ASP A 18 -2.65 -18.10 -10.35
CA ASP A 18 -3.02 -17.13 -9.34
C ASP A 18 -1.84 -16.80 -8.43
N TYR A 19 -1.68 -15.53 -8.08
CA TYR A 19 -0.69 -15.13 -7.09
C TYR A 19 -1.25 -14.00 -6.23
N THR A 20 -0.73 -13.89 -5.01
CA THR A 20 -1.13 -12.85 -4.06
C THR A 20 -0.14 -11.70 -4.13
N SER A 21 -0.67 -10.48 -4.26
CA SER A 21 0.14 -9.28 -4.24
C SER A 21 -0.40 -8.32 -3.19
N TYR A 22 0.46 -7.42 -2.72
CA TYR A 22 0.14 -6.49 -1.65
C TYR A 22 0.36 -5.06 -2.11
N GLY A 23 -0.47 -4.19 -1.60
CA GLY A 23 -0.41 -2.76 -1.89
C GLY A 23 -0.80 -1.95 -0.68
N ILE A 24 -1.12 -0.69 -0.91
CA ILE A 24 -1.48 0.26 0.14
C ILE A 24 -2.81 0.89 -0.17
N ASP A 25 -3.71 0.89 0.81
CA ASP A 25 -4.92 1.70 0.80
C ASP A 25 -4.75 2.85 1.78
N ALA A 26 -5.09 4.05 1.33
CA ALA A 26 -5.04 5.26 2.14
C ALA A 26 -6.44 5.77 2.40
N PHE A 27 -6.73 6.04 3.67
CA PHE A 27 -8.06 6.47 4.12
C PHE A 27 -7.99 7.80 4.84
N ASN A 28 -9.06 8.57 4.74
CA ASN A 28 -9.25 9.71 5.62
C ASN A 28 -9.61 9.19 7.01
N SER A 29 -8.83 9.56 8.03
CA SER A 29 -9.00 9.00 9.38
C SER A 29 -10.26 9.47 10.07
N GLN A 30 -10.84 10.59 9.66
CA GLN A 30 -12.06 11.10 10.25
C GLN A 30 -13.32 10.48 9.66
N SER A 31 -13.34 10.30 8.34
CA SER A 31 -14.51 9.82 7.63
C SER A 31 -14.46 8.34 7.26
N ASN A 32 -13.29 7.71 7.37
CA ASN A 32 -13.01 6.33 6.92
C ASN A 32 -13.26 6.14 5.42
N VAL A 33 -13.20 7.23 4.66
CA VAL A 33 -13.37 7.16 3.20
C VAL A 33 -12.02 6.85 2.55
N LEU A 34 -12.03 5.91 1.61
CA LEU A 34 -10.85 5.58 0.82
C LEU A 34 -10.48 6.77 -0.06
N ILE A 35 -9.26 7.28 0.11
CA ILE A 35 -8.74 8.40 -0.67
C ILE A 35 -7.98 7.90 -1.88
N ARG A 36 -7.18 6.86 -1.69
CA ARG A 36 -6.30 6.35 -2.72
C ARG A 36 -5.98 4.89 -2.48
N SER A 37 -5.80 4.15 -3.57
CA SER A 37 -5.41 2.75 -3.52
C SER A 37 -4.28 2.53 -4.51
N ILE A 38 -3.20 1.92 -4.05
CA ILE A 38 -2.07 1.54 -4.91
C ILE A 38 -1.88 0.03 -4.79
N PRO A 39 -2.40 -0.74 -5.77
CA PRO A 39 -2.28 -2.19 -5.73
C PRO A 39 -0.95 -2.66 -6.30
N ASP A 40 -0.64 -3.92 -6.06
CA ASP A 40 0.45 -4.65 -6.73
C ASP A 40 1.81 -3.98 -6.58
N ILE A 41 2.15 -3.61 -5.34
CA ILE A 41 3.45 -3.00 -5.04
C ILE A 41 4.51 -4.06 -4.81
N SER A 42 4.18 -5.12 -4.06
CA SER A 42 5.16 -6.12 -3.67
C SER A 42 4.48 -7.47 -3.44
N LEU A 43 5.24 -8.54 -3.68
CA LEU A 43 4.84 -9.89 -3.30
C LEU A 43 5.22 -10.21 -1.85
N GLU A 44 6.00 -9.33 -1.23
CA GLU A 44 6.54 -9.53 0.10
C GLU A 44 5.72 -8.78 1.14
N LYS A 45 4.82 -9.50 1.80
CA LYS A 45 3.88 -8.92 2.76
C LYS A 45 4.58 -8.16 3.89
N GLU A 46 5.63 -8.76 4.47
CA GLU A 46 6.28 -8.18 5.65
C GLU A 46 7.00 -6.88 5.34
N LEU A 47 7.65 -6.79 4.17
CA LEU A 47 8.30 -5.56 3.76
C LEU A 47 7.29 -4.44 3.62
N LEU A 48 6.14 -4.73 3.04
CA LEU A 48 5.10 -3.72 2.82
C LEU A 48 4.42 -3.35 4.13
N LYS A 49 4.20 -4.30 5.02
CA LYS A 49 3.68 -4.01 6.36
C LYS A 49 4.60 -3.06 7.12
N ASN A 50 5.90 -3.27 7.03
CA ASN A 50 6.88 -2.38 7.68
C ASN A 50 6.82 -0.97 7.09
N LEU A 51 6.69 -0.85 5.78
CA LEU A 51 6.54 0.44 5.12
C LEU A 51 5.28 1.16 5.57
N ILE A 52 4.16 0.44 5.62
CA ILE A 52 2.87 0.99 6.04
C ILE A 52 2.93 1.46 7.49
N SER A 53 3.54 0.66 8.36
CA SER A 53 3.72 1.03 9.77
C SER A 53 4.51 2.32 9.90
N LEU A 54 5.57 2.47 9.12
CA LEU A 54 6.37 3.69 9.10
C LEU A 54 5.57 4.89 8.61
N CYS A 55 4.78 4.73 7.55
CA CYS A 55 3.92 5.79 7.04
C CYS A 55 2.92 6.26 8.10
N ASN A 56 2.34 5.34 8.85
CA ASN A 56 1.40 5.68 9.92
C ASN A 56 2.11 6.35 11.09
N ASP A 57 3.25 5.83 11.50
CA ASP A 57 4.03 6.39 12.62
C ASP A 57 4.47 7.82 12.34
N LEU A 58 4.87 8.11 11.11
CA LEU A 58 5.31 9.44 10.69
C LEU A 58 4.15 10.34 10.29
N GLN A 59 2.93 9.83 10.29
CA GLN A 59 1.73 10.56 9.84
C GLN A 59 1.95 11.15 8.43
N LEU A 60 2.41 10.29 7.52
CA LEU A 60 2.73 10.70 6.15
C LEU A 60 1.54 11.38 5.48
N ASP A 61 1.77 12.53 4.87
CA ASP A 61 0.76 13.21 4.08
C ASP A 61 0.55 12.47 2.75
N ILE A 62 -0.72 12.40 2.32
CA ILE A 62 -1.08 11.67 1.09
C ILE A 62 -0.32 12.18 -0.14
N ILE A 63 0.07 13.45 -0.17
CA ILE A 63 0.80 14.01 -1.31
C ILE A 63 2.19 13.39 -1.49
N HIS A 64 2.74 12.77 -0.45
CA HIS A 64 4.05 12.14 -0.48
C HIS A 64 3.99 10.63 -0.72
N LEU A 65 2.80 10.06 -0.79
CA LEU A 65 2.66 8.60 -0.89
C LEU A 65 3.32 8.03 -2.14
N ASP A 66 3.11 8.66 -3.29
CA ASP A 66 3.69 8.19 -4.55
C ASP A 66 5.22 8.19 -4.51
N ASP A 67 5.82 9.23 -3.92
CA ASP A 67 7.27 9.32 -3.79
C ASP A 67 7.83 8.21 -2.90
N VAL A 68 7.12 7.91 -1.80
CA VAL A 68 7.52 6.85 -0.88
C VAL A 68 7.45 5.49 -1.57
N VAL A 69 6.40 5.24 -2.32
CA VAL A 69 6.24 3.98 -3.06
C VAL A 69 7.32 3.86 -4.14
N ASP A 70 7.59 4.93 -4.88
CA ASP A 70 8.65 4.94 -5.88
C ASP A 70 10.02 4.62 -5.26
N ASP A 71 10.33 5.22 -4.13
CA ASP A 71 11.57 4.93 -3.41
C ASP A 71 11.64 3.47 -2.95
N PHE A 72 10.52 2.94 -2.48
CA PHE A 72 10.44 1.54 -2.05
C PHE A 72 10.72 0.59 -3.22
N LEU A 73 10.26 0.92 -4.42
CA LEU A 73 10.41 0.09 -5.60
C LEU A 73 11.78 0.25 -6.29
N SER A 74 12.54 1.26 -5.90
CA SER A 74 13.86 1.54 -6.50
C SER A 74 14.93 0.55 -6.08
#